data_b175fcfe94db08c6c20602181c91f69c
#
_entry.id   b175fcfe94db08c6c20602181c91f69c
#
_cell.length_a   1.000
_cell.length_b   1.000
_cell.length_c   1.000
_cell.angle_alpha   90.00
_cell.angle_beta   90.00
_cell.angle_gamma   90.00
#
_symmetry.space_group_name_H-M   'P 1'
#
loop_
_entity.id
_entity.type
_entity.pdbx_description
1 polymer ?
#
loop_
_entity_poly.entity_id
_entity_poly.type
_entity_poly.pdbx_seq_one_letter_code
_entity_poly.pdbx_strand_id
1 'polypeptide(L)'
;MNFDLGSALVILFFVVYLFPMIFFPTCKRNEVFGLRHKKCFESEEIWHKIHVRAAIMTIPFAILNLLLLFMKNAIAKTVLSLIILTLVIVGWNIIVKYTDRDYFKRKALEEEKQLKEQIKKESGWR
;
A
#
# COMPACT_ATOMS: atom_id res chain seq x y z
N MET A 1 -16.62 -28.37 -9.11
CA MET A 1 -15.57 -27.47 -9.58
C MET A 1 -14.31 -28.27 -9.86
N ASN A 2 -13.84 -28.27 -11.10
CA ASN A 2 -12.61 -28.97 -11.42
C ASN A 2 -11.42 -28.11 -11.04
N PHE A 3 -10.48 -28.70 -10.33
CA PHE A 3 -9.25 -28.02 -9.96
C PHE A 3 -8.29 -28.07 -11.17
N ASP A 4 -7.93 -26.90 -11.68
CA ASP A 4 -7.02 -26.75 -12.82
C ASP A 4 -5.86 -25.81 -12.46
N LEU A 5 -4.93 -25.59 -13.39
CA LEU A 5 -3.78 -24.72 -13.20
C LEU A 5 -4.21 -23.28 -12.87
N GLY A 6 -5.27 -22.80 -13.52
CA GLY A 6 -5.82 -21.48 -13.25
C GLY A 6 -6.33 -21.36 -11.82
N SER A 7 -7.01 -22.37 -11.31
CA SER A 7 -7.46 -22.40 -9.92
C SER A 7 -6.28 -22.42 -8.95
N ALA A 8 -5.24 -23.19 -9.27
CA ALA A 8 -4.03 -23.22 -8.45
C ALA A 8 -3.37 -21.84 -8.36
N LEU A 9 -3.28 -21.13 -9.48
CA LEU A 9 -2.73 -19.76 -9.51
C LEU A 9 -3.58 -18.79 -8.72
N VAL A 10 -4.90 -18.88 -8.84
CA VAL A 10 -5.84 -18.03 -8.08
C VAL A 10 -5.63 -18.22 -6.59
N ILE A 11 -5.54 -19.47 -6.13
CA ILE A 11 -5.32 -19.79 -4.71
C ILE A 11 -3.95 -19.28 -4.25
N LEU A 12 -2.91 -19.49 -5.06
CA LEU A 12 -1.57 -19.02 -4.75
C LEU A 12 -1.53 -17.51 -4.59
N PHE A 13 -2.12 -16.77 -5.52
CA PHE A 13 -2.16 -15.31 -5.44
C PHE A 13 -3.02 -14.83 -4.25
N PHE A 14 -4.10 -15.52 -3.93
CA PHE A 14 -4.89 -15.21 -2.75
C PHE A 14 -4.06 -15.32 -1.47
N VAL A 15 -3.28 -16.38 -1.34
CA VAL A 15 -2.36 -16.56 -0.20
C VAL A 15 -1.33 -15.44 -0.16
N VAL A 16 -0.78 -15.06 -1.32
CA VAL A 16 0.17 -13.95 -1.44
C VAL A 16 -0.48 -12.63 -0.98
N TYR A 17 -1.76 -12.40 -1.32
CA TYR A 17 -2.47 -11.19 -0.89
C TYR A 17 -2.78 -11.19 0.60
N LEU A 18 -3.00 -12.37 1.20
CA LEU A 18 -3.23 -12.46 2.65
C LEU A 18 -2.02 -11.99 3.44
N PHE A 19 -0.83 -12.22 2.93
CA PHE A 19 0.40 -11.82 3.61
C PHE A 19 0.44 -10.31 3.91
N PRO A 20 0.30 -9.40 2.92
CA PRO A 20 0.26 -7.98 3.22
C PRO A 20 -0.96 -7.55 4.01
N MET A 21 -2.11 -8.22 3.83
CA MET A 21 -3.33 -7.89 4.59
C MET A 21 -3.16 -8.12 6.08
N ILE A 22 -2.40 -9.14 6.45
CA ILE A 22 -2.18 -9.51 7.85
C ILE A 22 -0.97 -8.78 8.44
N PHE A 23 0.14 -8.73 7.69
CA PHE A 23 1.42 -8.25 8.21
C PHE A 23 1.64 -6.75 8.04
N PHE A 24 1.13 -6.12 7.00
CA PHE A 24 1.35 -4.70 6.78
C PHE A 24 0.85 -3.81 7.92
N PRO A 25 -0.37 -4.02 8.46
CA PRO A 25 -0.83 -3.17 9.55
C PRO A 25 -0.03 -3.28 10.84
N THR A 26 0.61 -4.45 11.07
CA THR A 26 1.36 -4.71 12.28
C THR A 26 2.88 -4.66 12.08
N CYS A 27 3.33 -4.53 10.83
CA CYS A 27 4.74 -4.55 10.50
C CYS A 27 5.42 -3.25 10.90
N LYS A 28 6.46 -3.35 11.71
CA LYS A 28 7.29 -2.20 12.03
C LYS A 28 8.29 -1.96 10.91
N ARG A 29 8.80 -0.73 10.80
CA ARG A 29 9.80 -0.39 9.80
C ARG A 29 11.00 -1.33 9.91
N ASN A 30 11.31 -2.05 8.83
CA ASN A 30 12.44 -2.95 8.76
C ASN A 30 12.93 -3.10 7.32
N GLU A 31 14.08 -3.69 7.13
CA GLU A 31 14.70 -3.85 5.82
C GLU A 31 14.26 -5.11 5.08
N VAL A 32 13.55 -6.02 5.74
CA VAL A 32 13.23 -7.35 5.21
C VAL A 32 11.82 -7.43 4.62
N PHE A 33 10.83 -6.90 5.33
CA PHE A 33 9.43 -7.00 4.94
C PHE A 33 8.83 -5.66 4.56
N GLY A 34 7.82 -5.70 3.71
CA GLY A 34 7.02 -4.55 3.36
C GLY A 34 7.44 -3.88 2.06
N LEU A 35 6.85 -2.72 1.80
CA LEU A 35 7.16 -1.94 0.60
C LEU A 35 8.50 -1.23 0.77
N ARG A 36 9.46 -1.58 -0.09
CA ARG A 36 10.84 -1.09 0.01
C ARG A 36 11.05 0.18 -0.80
N HIS A 37 10.24 1.18 -0.56
CA HIS A 37 10.42 2.46 -1.20
C HIS A 37 11.19 3.39 -0.25
N LYS A 38 12.11 4.21 -0.79
CA LYS A 38 12.91 5.14 0.04
C LYS A 38 12.03 5.98 0.95
N LYS A 39 10.89 6.42 0.45
CA LYS A 39 9.96 7.27 1.20
C LYS A 39 9.33 6.55 2.38
N CYS A 40 9.18 5.24 2.32
CA CYS A 40 8.67 4.44 3.42
C CYS A 40 9.60 4.45 4.63
N PHE A 41 10.91 4.65 4.40
CA PHE A 41 11.91 4.62 5.47
C PHE A 41 12.14 5.97 6.14
N GLU A 42 11.48 7.04 5.70
CA GLU A 42 11.69 8.37 6.29
C GLU A 42 11.18 8.50 7.71
N SER A 43 10.08 7.87 8.04
CA SER A 43 9.55 7.85 9.41
C SER A 43 8.68 6.62 9.63
N GLU A 44 8.53 6.21 10.88
CA GLU A 44 7.63 5.11 11.24
C GLU A 44 6.17 5.45 10.97
N GLU A 45 5.80 6.70 11.10
CA GLU A 45 4.43 7.17 10.81
C GLU A 45 4.09 6.99 9.33
N ILE A 46 4.98 7.37 8.41
CA ILE A 46 4.81 7.19 6.98
C ILE A 46 4.78 5.70 6.65
N TRP A 47 5.70 4.93 7.18
CA TRP A 47 5.75 3.49 7.00
C TRP A 47 4.42 2.84 7.35
N HIS A 48 3.92 3.15 8.54
CA HIS A 48 2.66 2.59 9.03
C HIS A 48 1.48 3.00 8.15
N LYS A 49 1.35 4.29 7.81
CA LYS A 49 0.27 4.79 6.96
C LYS A 49 0.25 4.11 5.59
N ILE A 50 1.40 4.03 4.93
CA ILE A 50 1.52 3.41 3.61
C ILE A 50 1.11 1.95 3.67
N HIS A 51 1.62 1.21 4.66
CA HIS A 51 1.35 -0.21 4.79
C HIS A 51 -0.10 -0.51 5.16
N VAL A 52 -0.71 0.29 6.04
CA VAL A 52 -2.13 0.14 6.39
C VAL A 52 -3.01 0.43 5.17
N ARG A 53 -2.75 1.50 4.44
CA ARG A 53 -3.50 1.83 3.23
C ARG A 53 -3.35 0.76 2.15
N ALA A 54 -2.14 0.23 1.97
CA ALA A 54 -1.87 -0.85 1.02
C ALA A 54 -2.64 -2.12 1.40
N ALA A 55 -2.66 -2.47 2.67
CA ALA A 55 -3.41 -3.62 3.17
C ALA A 55 -4.92 -3.47 2.90
N ILE A 56 -5.48 -2.31 3.22
CA ILE A 56 -6.90 -2.02 3.01
C ILE A 56 -7.25 -2.09 1.53
N MET A 57 -6.42 -1.52 0.66
CA MET A 57 -6.62 -1.56 -0.78
C MET A 57 -6.57 -3.01 -1.32
N THR A 58 -5.71 -3.84 -0.75
CA THR A 58 -5.55 -5.23 -1.18
C THR A 58 -6.79 -6.08 -0.91
N ILE A 59 -7.57 -5.76 0.12
CA ILE A 59 -8.76 -6.53 0.52
C ILE A 59 -9.75 -6.74 -0.65
N PRO A 60 -10.25 -5.69 -1.33
CA PRO A 60 -11.20 -5.89 -2.44
C PRO A 60 -10.58 -6.65 -3.61
N PHE A 61 -9.30 -6.48 -3.90
CA PHE A 61 -8.63 -7.21 -4.95
C PHE A 61 -8.46 -8.70 -4.60
N ALA A 62 -8.19 -9.01 -3.33
CA ALA A 62 -8.12 -10.39 -2.87
C ALA A 62 -9.48 -11.09 -3.01
N ILE A 63 -10.57 -10.40 -2.68
CA ILE A 63 -11.93 -10.92 -2.84
C ILE A 63 -12.24 -11.15 -4.31
N LEU A 64 -11.93 -10.20 -5.20
CA LEU A 64 -12.12 -10.36 -6.64
C LEU A 64 -11.32 -11.55 -7.17
N ASN A 65 -10.08 -11.70 -6.73
CA ASN A 65 -9.25 -12.82 -7.13
C ASN A 65 -9.86 -14.15 -6.70
N LEU A 66 -10.40 -14.22 -5.49
CA LEU A 66 -11.04 -15.43 -4.98
C LEU A 66 -12.30 -15.78 -5.80
N LEU A 67 -13.06 -14.77 -6.23
CA LEU A 67 -14.25 -14.98 -7.06
C LEU A 67 -13.92 -15.59 -8.42
N LEU A 68 -12.70 -15.46 -8.90
CA LEU A 68 -12.27 -16.09 -10.15
C LEU A 68 -12.32 -17.62 -10.08
N LEU A 69 -12.33 -18.21 -8.89
CA LEU A 69 -12.48 -19.66 -8.72
C LEU A 69 -13.80 -20.17 -9.29
N PHE A 70 -14.82 -19.33 -9.37
CA PHE A 70 -16.12 -19.71 -9.94
C PHE A 70 -16.14 -19.72 -11.47
N MET A 71 -15.10 -19.21 -12.11
CA MET A 71 -15.00 -19.24 -13.56
C MET A 71 -14.63 -20.64 -14.04
N LYS A 72 -15.11 -21.02 -15.21
CA LYS A 72 -14.86 -22.34 -15.78
C LYS A 72 -13.62 -22.37 -16.68
N ASN A 73 -13.26 -21.22 -17.27
CA ASN A 73 -12.15 -21.17 -18.22
C ASN A 73 -10.82 -20.95 -17.51
N ALA A 74 -9.91 -21.93 -17.57
CA ALA A 74 -8.60 -21.86 -16.92
C ALA A 74 -7.74 -20.70 -17.44
N ILE A 75 -7.78 -20.45 -18.75
CA ILE A 75 -6.99 -19.38 -19.36
C ILE A 75 -7.51 -18.02 -18.88
N ALA A 76 -8.83 -17.84 -18.85
CA ALA A 76 -9.45 -16.61 -18.35
C ALA A 76 -9.10 -16.35 -16.89
N LYS A 77 -9.14 -17.36 -16.03
CA LYS A 77 -8.72 -17.25 -14.62
C LYS A 77 -7.29 -16.78 -14.51
N THR A 78 -6.39 -17.39 -15.25
CA THR A 78 -4.95 -17.08 -15.23
C THR A 78 -4.71 -15.64 -15.66
N VAL A 79 -5.29 -15.23 -16.79
CA VAL A 79 -5.13 -13.87 -17.32
C VAL A 79 -5.68 -12.83 -16.34
N LEU A 80 -6.89 -13.06 -15.83
CA LEU A 80 -7.52 -12.13 -14.88
C LEU A 80 -6.75 -12.04 -13.56
N SER A 81 -6.21 -13.18 -13.07
CA SER A 81 -5.36 -13.18 -11.87
C SER A 81 -4.12 -12.32 -12.06
N LEU A 82 -3.47 -12.42 -13.23
CA LEU A 82 -2.29 -11.61 -13.54
C LEU A 82 -2.65 -10.12 -13.65
N ILE A 83 -3.80 -9.79 -14.23
CA ILE A 83 -4.28 -8.43 -14.32
C ILE A 83 -4.53 -7.86 -12.91
N ILE A 84 -5.18 -8.62 -12.04
CA ILE A 84 -5.45 -8.20 -10.66
C ILE A 84 -4.13 -7.96 -9.91
N LEU A 85 -3.16 -8.87 -10.05
CA LEU A 85 -1.85 -8.70 -9.43
C LEU A 85 -1.17 -7.42 -9.89
N THR A 86 -1.20 -7.14 -11.19
CA THR A 86 -0.64 -5.91 -11.76
C THR A 86 -1.32 -4.67 -11.17
N LEU A 87 -2.65 -4.69 -11.08
CA LEU A 87 -3.42 -3.58 -10.49
C LEU A 87 -3.08 -3.36 -9.02
N VAL A 88 -2.88 -4.42 -8.26
CA VAL A 88 -2.48 -4.33 -6.85
C VAL A 88 -1.11 -3.67 -6.73
N ILE A 89 -0.14 -4.09 -7.53
CA ILE A 89 1.22 -3.52 -7.51
C ILE A 89 1.18 -2.04 -7.89
N VAL A 90 0.46 -1.68 -8.95
CA VAL A 90 0.29 -0.30 -9.37
C VAL A 90 -0.38 0.53 -8.27
N GLY A 91 -1.41 -0.03 -7.65
CA GLY A 91 -2.12 0.61 -6.54
C GLY A 91 -1.21 0.89 -5.35
N TRP A 92 -0.34 -0.04 -4.99
CA TRP A 92 0.62 0.17 -3.91
C TRP A 92 1.58 1.32 -4.23
N ASN A 93 2.07 1.39 -5.47
CA ASN A 93 2.93 2.49 -5.90
C ASN A 93 2.21 3.83 -5.85
N ILE A 94 0.94 3.87 -6.24
CA ILE A 94 0.11 5.07 -6.16
C ILE A 94 -0.07 5.50 -4.70
N ILE A 95 -0.34 4.57 -3.80
CA ILE A 95 -0.51 4.85 -2.37
C ILE A 95 0.77 5.45 -1.78
N VAL A 96 1.93 4.88 -2.10
CA VAL A 96 3.22 5.41 -1.67
C VAL A 96 3.40 6.85 -2.15
N LYS A 97 3.11 7.10 -3.42
CA LYS A 97 3.25 8.44 -4.02
C LYS A 97 2.33 9.47 -3.37
N TYR A 98 1.06 9.15 -3.18
CA TYR A 98 0.10 10.08 -2.59
C TYR A 98 0.33 10.32 -1.10
N THR A 99 0.64 9.28 -0.34
CA THR A 99 0.92 9.41 1.09
C THR A 99 2.13 10.30 1.32
N ASP A 100 3.17 10.12 0.53
CA ASP A 100 4.37 10.92 0.55
C ASP A 100 4.07 12.39 0.24
N ARG A 101 3.29 12.64 -0.80
CA ARG A 101 2.91 13.99 -1.21
C ARG A 101 2.17 14.74 -0.10
N ASP A 102 1.21 14.08 0.55
CA ASP A 102 0.45 14.68 1.64
C ASP A 102 1.33 14.93 2.87
N TYR A 103 2.23 14.02 3.17
CA TYR A 103 3.15 14.15 4.29
C TYR A 103 4.07 15.35 4.11
N PHE A 104 4.74 15.46 2.98
CA PHE A 104 5.64 16.58 2.72
C PHE A 104 4.90 17.92 2.67
N LYS A 105 3.69 17.92 2.16
CA LYS A 105 2.86 19.11 2.14
C LYS A 105 2.54 19.59 3.56
N ARG A 106 2.15 18.68 4.47
CA ARG A 106 1.89 19.02 5.87
C ARG A 106 3.16 19.48 6.57
N LYS A 107 4.28 18.78 6.34
CA LYS A 107 5.56 19.13 6.93
C LYS A 107 6.01 20.51 6.51
N ALA A 108 5.88 20.85 5.23
CA ALA A 108 6.20 22.17 4.72
C ALA A 108 5.33 23.26 5.37
N LEU A 109 4.03 23.00 5.56
CA LEU A 109 3.12 23.93 6.23
C LEU A 109 3.49 24.14 7.70
N GLU A 110 3.86 23.07 8.41
CA GLU A 110 4.29 23.16 9.80
C GLU A 110 5.59 23.96 9.94
N GLU A 111 6.56 23.72 9.05
CA GLU A 111 7.83 24.47 9.03
C GLU A 111 7.59 25.95 8.76
N GLU A 112 6.67 26.26 7.85
CA GLU A 112 6.29 27.64 7.56
C GLU A 112 5.66 28.31 8.77
N LYS A 113 4.76 27.63 9.49
CA LYS A 113 4.16 28.15 10.72
C LYS A 113 5.20 28.41 11.80
N GLN A 114 6.11 27.47 12.00
CA GLN A 114 7.19 27.61 12.98
C GLN A 114 8.10 28.79 12.63
N LEU A 115 8.42 28.95 11.36
CA LEU A 115 9.24 30.06 10.88
C LEU A 115 8.55 31.40 11.12
N LYS A 116 7.26 31.50 10.85
CA LYS A 116 6.47 32.71 11.11
C LYS A 116 6.41 33.06 12.59
N GLU A 117 6.24 32.06 13.45
CA GLU A 117 6.25 32.27 14.90
C GLU A 117 7.61 32.72 15.38
N GLN A 118 8.68 32.15 14.85
CA GLN A 118 10.05 32.51 15.19
C GLN A 118 10.36 33.95 14.76
N ILE A 119 9.97 34.34 13.55
CA ILE A 119 10.14 35.70 13.06
C ILE A 119 9.35 36.68 13.94
N LYS A 120 8.15 36.32 14.34
CA LYS A 120 7.30 37.13 15.22
C LYS A 120 7.95 37.33 16.59
N LYS A 121 8.60 36.31 17.15
CA LYS A 121 9.34 36.41 18.39
C LYS A 121 10.60 37.26 18.25
N GLU A 122 11.33 37.09 17.15
CA GLU A 122 12.57 37.83 16.91
C GLU A 122 12.35 39.28 16.56
N SER A 123 11.25 39.60 15.89
CA SER A 123 10.91 40.99 15.63
C SER A 123 10.45 41.75 16.89
N GLY A 124 10.41 41.05 17.95
CA GLY A 124 10.27 41.62 19.31
C GLY A 124 8.99 42.26 19.55
N TRP A 125 8.11 41.81 19.19
CA TRP A 125 7.06 42.26 19.47
C TRP A 125 7.04 42.63 20.59
N ARG A 126 6.98 43.21 20.71
CA ARG A 126 7.05 43.77 21.97
C ARG A 126 5.74 44.36 22.41
#